data_4f114d3eb269d1081c2f346e343c3a82
#
_entry.id   4f114d3eb269d1081c2f346e343c3a82
#
_cell.length_a   1.000
_cell.length_b   1.000
_cell.length_c   1.000
_cell.angle_alpha   90.00
_cell.angle_beta   90.00
_cell.angle_gamma   90.00
#
_symmetry.space_group_name_H-M   'P 1'
#
loop_
_entity.id
_entity.type
_entity.pdbx_description
1 polymer ?
#
loop_
_entity_poly.entity_id
_entity_poly.type
_entity_poly.pdbx_seq_one_letter_code
_entity_poly.pdbx_strand_id
1 'polypeptide(L)'
;MKRINRIIYKIIYLIPFAFLFCYNVAFSQTPNISKKEFYLMKGSIGGSAITMYLYIRGNRITGKYYYDNIKQFIDIEGNINGDVFYINEFVNNSKRASLNGNVSENMFFSGFWISSDQNNKFNFNFSRHNSSLVSKATVINSSLNIDLEGSGKFESSRDAVIIENQKKSQILDKISIDVDGVQSLDENTIASILNNEIIADYNNWKNNLSEETDITVKREIKVSYLDNKIISFSIDNYSYAGGVHGIDTSVAYIYSIETGNRIGTKLSDLISNSKDMDLINLMKNKLLMNYAERDFFDFNNIELSDTFDITPTGVKFIYPVYKIADYSKGIIEIEFTFLELKPFVNKNSPFFYLFE
;
A
#
# COMPACT_ATOMS: atom_id res chain seq x y z
N MET A 1 62.17 -28.09 39.17
CA MET A 1 61.12 -27.04 39.32
C MET A 1 61.12 -25.91 38.24
N LYS A 2 61.75 -26.07 37.08
CA LYS A 2 61.78 -25.06 35.97
C LYS A 2 61.09 -25.49 34.67
N ARG A 3 60.47 -26.69 34.62
CA ARG A 3 59.79 -27.18 33.39
C ARG A 3 58.27 -27.18 33.46
N ILE A 4 57.66 -26.95 34.61
CA ILE A 4 56.20 -26.94 34.80
C ILE A 4 55.62 -25.55 34.51
N ASN A 5 56.36 -24.45 34.73
CA ASN A 5 55.90 -23.11 34.51
C ASN A 5 55.81 -22.66 33.03
N ARG A 6 56.36 -23.43 32.08
CA ARG A 6 56.31 -23.07 30.63
C ARG A 6 55.06 -23.60 29.91
N ILE A 7 54.37 -24.57 30.53
CA ILE A 7 53.17 -25.15 29.91
C ILE A 7 51.91 -24.39 30.34
N ILE A 8 51.92 -23.84 31.53
CA ILE A 8 50.75 -23.08 32.06
C ILE A 8 50.59 -21.71 31.36
N TYR A 9 51.71 -21.05 30.95
CA TYR A 9 51.62 -19.79 30.21
C TYR A 9 51.20 -19.95 28.75
N LYS A 10 51.29 -21.13 28.13
CA LYS A 10 50.77 -21.37 26.76
C LYS A 10 49.29 -21.67 26.69
N ILE A 11 48.69 -22.10 27.79
CA ILE A 11 47.25 -22.43 27.84
C ILE A 11 46.41 -21.20 28.16
N ILE A 12 46.98 -20.22 28.89
CA ILE A 12 46.23 -18.99 29.27
C ILE A 12 46.07 -17.98 28.09
N TYR A 13 46.92 -18.05 27.06
CA TYR A 13 46.82 -17.19 25.88
C TYR A 13 45.97 -17.77 24.73
N LEU A 14 45.52 -18.99 24.80
CA LEU A 14 44.67 -19.62 23.77
C LEU A 14 43.15 -19.53 24.08
N ILE A 15 42.79 -19.28 25.33
CA ILE A 15 41.39 -19.17 25.74
C ILE A 15 40.71 -17.87 25.35
N PRO A 16 41.38 -16.68 25.39
CA PRO A 16 40.69 -15.45 24.95
C PRO A 16 40.55 -15.34 23.41
N PHE A 17 41.35 -16.08 22.64
CA PHE A 17 41.23 -16.06 21.17
C PHE A 17 40.13 -16.93 20.63
N ALA A 18 39.76 -18.00 21.32
CA ALA A 18 38.64 -18.86 20.94
C ALA A 18 37.28 -18.22 21.30
N PHE A 19 37.22 -17.39 22.36
CA PHE A 19 36.00 -16.64 22.71
C PHE A 19 35.78 -15.41 21.81
N LEU A 20 36.81 -14.85 21.20
CA LEU A 20 36.68 -13.76 20.25
C LEU A 20 36.23 -14.22 18.83
N PHE A 21 36.37 -15.50 18.51
CA PHE A 21 35.94 -16.06 17.23
C PHE A 21 34.49 -16.57 17.22
N CYS A 22 33.87 -16.76 18.40
CA CYS A 22 32.48 -17.18 18.49
C CYS A 22 31.46 -16.01 18.47
N TYR A 23 31.91 -14.77 18.56
CA TYR A 23 31.03 -13.60 18.53
C TYR A 23 30.94 -12.90 17.16
N ASN A 24 31.62 -13.40 16.13
CA ASN A 24 31.56 -12.86 14.78
C ASN A 24 30.91 -13.82 13.78
N VAL A 25 29.92 -14.60 14.19
CA VAL A 25 28.86 -14.96 13.25
C VAL A 25 27.95 -13.74 13.19
N ALA A 26 28.40 -12.70 12.54
CA ALA A 26 27.54 -11.67 12.02
C ALA A 26 26.60 -12.40 11.05
N PHE A 27 25.40 -12.75 11.50
CA PHE A 27 24.30 -13.00 10.59
C PHE A 27 24.14 -11.71 9.81
N SER A 28 24.75 -11.64 8.64
CA SER A 28 24.51 -10.63 7.62
C SER A 28 23.12 -10.94 7.02
N GLN A 29 22.09 -10.85 7.84
CA GLN A 29 20.72 -10.86 7.32
C GLN A 29 20.52 -9.49 6.68
N THR A 30 20.65 -9.47 5.37
CA THR A 30 20.30 -8.30 4.57
C THR A 30 18.78 -8.25 4.41
N PRO A 31 18.15 -7.08 4.57
CA PRO A 31 16.73 -6.91 4.28
C PRO A 31 16.40 -7.36 2.86
N ASN A 32 15.22 -7.96 2.70
CA ASN A 32 14.71 -8.41 1.42
C ASN A 32 14.00 -7.25 0.71
N ILE A 33 14.40 -6.97 -0.52
CA ILE A 33 13.78 -5.94 -1.36
C ILE A 33 12.76 -6.58 -2.29
N SER A 34 11.56 -6.01 -2.33
CA SER A 34 10.52 -6.37 -3.28
C SER A 34 9.85 -5.13 -3.87
N LYS A 35 9.22 -5.29 -5.03
CA LYS A 35 8.51 -4.21 -5.73
C LYS A 35 7.07 -4.60 -5.97
N LYS A 36 6.19 -3.60 -5.87
CA LYS A 36 4.78 -3.68 -6.22
C LYS A 36 4.47 -2.49 -7.14
N GLU A 37 4.05 -2.77 -8.34
CA GLU A 37 3.79 -1.75 -9.34
C GLU A 37 2.29 -1.57 -9.51
N PHE A 38 1.85 -0.32 -9.57
CA PHE A 38 0.48 0.07 -9.83
C PHE A 38 0.40 0.77 -11.18
N TYR A 39 -0.53 0.32 -12.04
CA TYR A 39 -0.71 0.83 -13.39
C TYR A 39 -2.16 1.27 -13.62
N LEU A 40 -2.32 2.44 -14.24
CA LEU A 40 -3.56 2.83 -14.90
C LEU A 40 -3.49 2.37 -16.35
N MET A 41 -4.41 1.50 -16.74
CA MET A 41 -4.47 0.89 -18.07
C MET A 41 -5.76 1.32 -18.78
N LYS A 42 -5.70 1.45 -20.08
CA LYS A 42 -6.85 1.70 -20.97
C LYS A 42 -6.85 0.68 -22.11
N GLY A 43 -8.04 0.32 -22.57
CA GLY A 43 -8.16 -0.62 -23.68
C GLY A 43 -9.58 -0.99 -23.99
N SER A 44 -9.79 -2.20 -24.54
CA SER A 44 -11.13 -2.69 -24.87
C SER A 44 -11.24 -4.21 -24.75
N ILE A 45 -12.44 -4.68 -24.44
CA ILE A 45 -12.86 -6.09 -24.50
C ILE A 45 -14.07 -6.18 -25.43
N GLY A 46 -13.97 -6.96 -26.52
CA GLY A 46 -15.05 -7.08 -27.50
C GLY A 46 -15.46 -5.74 -28.13
N GLY A 47 -14.53 -4.77 -28.23
CA GLY A 47 -14.81 -3.43 -28.73
C GLY A 47 -15.35 -2.44 -27.69
N SER A 48 -15.73 -2.89 -26.50
CA SER A 48 -16.20 -2.02 -25.40
C SER A 48 -14.99 -1.45 -24.65
N ALA A 49 -14.90 -0.13 -24.51
CA ALA A 49 -13.81 0.54 -23.80
C ALA A 49 -13.79 0.18 -22.31
N ILE A 50 -12.58 -0.03 -21.78
CA ILE A 50 -12.32 -0.33 -20.36
C ILE A 50 -11.28 0.59 -19.75
N THR A 51 -11.44 0.83 -18.46
CA THR A 51 -10.41 1.39 -17.59
C THR A 51 -10.05 0.35 -16.54
N MET A 52 -8.75 0.08 -16.37
CA MET A 52 -8.24 -0.95 -15.47
C MET A 52 -7.18 -0.39 -14.55
N TYR A 53 -7.27 -0.76 -13.27
CA TYR A 53 -6.26 -0.52 -12.24
C TYR A 53 -5.58 -1.85 -11.94
N LEU A 54 -4.30 -1.94 -12.28
CA LEU A 54 -3.54 -3.18 -12.23
C LEU A 54 -2.41 -3.07 -11.21
N TYR A 55 -2.33 -4.05 -10.30
CA TYR A 55 -1.21 -4.23 -9.38
C TYR A 55 -0.39 -5.44 -9.82
N ILE A 56 0.92 -5.27 -9.90
CA ILE A 56 1.86 -6.36 -10.22
C ILE A 56 2.90 -6.46 -9.11
N ARG A 57 3.01 -7.66 -8.51
CA ARG A 57 4.05 -8.00 -7.54
C ARG A 57 4.72 -9.30 -7.95
N GLY A 58 5.96 -9.20 -8.43
CA GLY A 58 6.63 -10.35 -9.07
C GLY A 58 5.78 -10.87 -10.24
N ASN A 59 5.36 -12.12 -10.15
CA ASN A 59 4.52 -12.77 -11.17
C ASN A 59 3.02 -12.59 -10.95
N ARG A 60 2.60 -12.10 -9.78
CA ARG A 60 1.18 -12.01 -9.44
C ARG A 60 0.59 -10.72 -9.95
N ILE A 61 -0.59 -10.84 -10.56
CA ILE A 61 -1.45 -9.72 -10.97
C ILE A 61 -2.67 -9.71 -10.06
N THR A 62 -3.04 -8.52 -9.58
CA THR A 62 -4.33 -8.25 -8.94
C THR A 62 -4.84 -6.90 -9.41
N GLY A 63 -6.13 -6.64 -9.25
CA GLY A 63 -6.67 -5.35 -9.62
C GLY A 63 -8.15 -5.35 -9.82
N LYS A 64 -8.64 -4.35 -10.52
CA LYS A 64 -10.03 -4.20 -10.90
C LYS A 64 -10.16 -3.39 -12.19
N TYR A 65 -11.21 -3.63 -12.93
CA TYR A 65 -11.53 -2.82 -14.10
C TYR A 65 -13.03 -2.57 -14.22
N TYR A 66 -13.40 -1.66 -15.06
CA TYR A 66 -14.79 -1.40 -15.42
C TYR A 66 -14.90 -1.09 -16.92
N TYR A 67 -16.08 -1.35 -17.47
CA TYR A 67 -16.47 -0.83 -18.77
C TYR A 67 -16.82 0.65 -18.63
N ASP A 68 -16.22 1.52 -19.43
CA ASP A 68 -16.32 2.98 -19.30
C ASP A 68 -17.77 3.51 -19.38
N ASN A 69 -18.67 2.78 -20.04
CA ASN A 69 -20.10 3.09 -20.16
C ASN A 69 -20.95 2.59 -18.98
N ILE A 70 -20.44 1.64 -18.16
CA ILE A 70 -21.17 1.03 -17.04
C ILE A 70 -20.64 1.51 -15.69
N LYS A 71 -19.30 1.68 -15.58
CA LYS A 71 -18.59 2.11 -14.37
C LYS A 71 -18.79 1.19 -13.14
N GLN A 72 -19.18 -0.07 -13.38
CA GLN A 72 -19.27 -1.09 -12.33
C GLN A 72 -17.97 -1.92 -12.32
N PHE A 73 -17.32 -2.00 -11.16
CA PHE A 73 -16.04 -2.69 -11.03
C PHE A 73 -16.16 -4.21 -11.06
N ILE A 74 -15.18 -4.81 -11.69
CA ILE A 74 -14.96 -6.25 -11.81
C ILE A 74 -13.57 -6.51 -11.23
N ASP A 75 -13.48 -7.37 -10.22
CA ASP A 75 -12.21 -7.73 -9.61
C ASP A 75 -11.45 -8.72 -10.49
N ILE A 76 -10.13 -8.60 -10.51
CA ILE A 76 -9.25 -9.47 -11.30
C ILE A 76 -8.07 -9.97 -10.47
N GLU A 77 -7.71 -11.24 -10.74
CA GLU A 77 -6.53 -11.87 -10.15
C GLU A 77 -5.90 -12.85 -11.15
N GLY A 78 -4.56 -12.89 -11.19
CA GLY A 78 -3.86 -13.77 -12.11
C GLY A 78 -2.35 -13.74 -11.97
N ASN A 79 -1.68 -14.22 -13.01
CA ASN A 79 -0.22 -14.32 -13.04
C ASN A 79 0.34 -13.99 -14.42
N ILE A 80 1.61 -13.56 -14.43
CA ILE A 80 2.46 -13.38 -15.62
C ILE A 80 3.61 -14.38 -15.55
N ASN A 81 3.88 -15.09 -16.65
CA ASN A 81 5.04 -15.96 -16.80
C ASN A 81 5.75 -15.63 -18.11
N GLY A 82 6.83 -14.85 -18.04
CA GLY A 82 7.48 -14.30 -19.21
C GLY A 82 6.54 -13.34 -19.96
N ASP A 83 6.27 -13.65 -21.22
CA ASP A 83 5.39 -12.90 -22.11
C ASP A 83 3.93 -13.40 -22.13
N VAL A 84 3.60 -14.42 -21.35
CA VAL A 84 2.26 -15.00 -21.26
C VAL A 84 1.61 -14.63 -19.92
N PHE A 85 0.33 -14.30 -19.95
CA PHE A 85 -0.44 -14.05 -18.73
C PHE A 85 -1.78 -14.76 -18.74
N TYR A 86 -2.29 -14.94 -17.52
CA TYR A 86 -3.61 -15.48 -17.23
C TYR A 86 -4.24 -14.67 -16.10
N ILE A 87 -5.41 -14.10 -16.35
CA ILE A 87 -6.20 -13.31 -15.39
C ILE A 87 -7.60 -13.90 -15.31
N ASN A 88 -8.13 -14.06 -14.09
CA ASN A 88 -9.53 -14.40 -13.84
C ASN A 88 -10.29 -13.15 -13.43
N GLU A 89 -11.55 -13.09 -13.84
CA GLU A 89 -12.54 -12.11 -13.40
C GLU A 89 -13.42 -12.68 -12.30
N PHE A 90 -13.76 -11.83 -11.33
CA PHE A 90 -14.65 -12.18 -10.23
C PHE A 90 -15.74 -11.13 -10.06
N VAL A 91 -16.96 -11.61 -9.86
CA VAL A 91 -18.10 -10.80 -9.46
C VAL A 91 -18.73 -11.49 -8.25
N ASN A 92 -18.88 -10.79 -7.13
CA ASN A 92 -19.36 -11.36 -5.87
C ASN A 92 -18.63 -12.66 -5.48
N ASN A 93 -17.28 -12.64 -5.56
CA ASN A 93 -16.39 -13.77 -5.29
C ASN A 93 -16.57 -15.02 -6.19
N SER A 94 -17.38 -14.93 -7.24
CA SER A 94 -17.55 -16.00 -8.20
C SER A 94 -16.80 -15.69 -9.49
N LYS A 95 -16.03 -16.68 -10.00
CA LYS A 95 -15.32 -16.55 -11.27
C LYS A 95 -16.34 -16.41 -12.40
N ARG A 96 -16.24 -15.33 -13.19
CA ARG A 96 -17.11 -15.01 -14.31
C ARG A 96 -16.47 -15.29 -15.67
N ALA A 97 -15.18 -15.00 -15.79
CA ALA A 97 -14.46 -15.14 -17.05
C ALA A 97 -12.96 -15.27 -16.81
N SER A 98 -12.21 -15.42 -17.88
CA SER A 98 -10.75 -15.34 -17.87
C SER A 98 -10.25 -14.53 -19.09
N LEU A 99 -9.12 -13.83 -18.90
CA LEU A 99 -8.34 -13.17 -19.93
C LEU A 99 -7.01 -13.90 -20.06
N ASN A 100 -6.73 -14.41 -21.26
CA ASN A 100 -5.51 -15.17 -21.55
C ASN A 100 -4.83 -14.55 -22.78
N GLY A 101 -3.54 -14.36 -22.71
CA GLY A 101 -2.83 -13.77 -23.85
C GLY A 101 -1.37 -13.47 -23.58
N ASN A 102 -0.85 -12.54 -24.36
CA ASN A 102 0.54 -12.13 -24.29
C ASN A 102 0.67 -10.69 -23.79
N VAL A 103 1.75 -10.42 -23.09
CA VAL A 103 2.17 -9.09 -22.66
C VAL A 103 3.52 -8.76 -23.29
N SER A 104 3.63 -7.60 -23.92
CA SER A 104 4.91 -7.10 -24.46
C SER A 104 5.68 -6.32 -23.38
N GLU A 105 6.97 -6.05 -23.67
CA GLU A 105 7.87 -5.24 -22.81
C GLU A 105 7.29 -3.85 -22.47
N ASN A 106 6.45 -3.28 -23.34
CA ASN A 106 5.79 -1.99 -23.14
C ASN A 106 4.47 -2.09 -22.33
N MET A 107 4.21 -3.20 -21.66
CA MET A 107 2.97 -3.44 -20.93
C MET A 107 1.72 -3.33 -21.82
N PHE A 108 1.81 -3.82 -23.04
CA PHE A 108 0.67 -4.02 -23.93
C PHE A 108 0.18 -5.45 -23.80
N PHE A 109 -1.03 -5.62 -23.30
CA PHE A 109 -1.71 -6.88 -23.08
C PHE A 109 -2.70 -7.12 -24.21
N SER A 110 -2.67 -8.30 -24.81
CA SER A 110 -3.61 -8.70 -25.84
C SER A 110 -3.92 -10.19 -25.82
N GLY A 111 -5.11 -10.56 -26.24
CA GLY A 111 -5.52 -11.95 -26.22
C GLY A 111 -7.04 -12.14 -26.28
N PHE A 112 -7.52 -13.14 -25.52
CA PHE A 112 -8.92 -13.53 -25.52
C PHE A 112 -9.51 -13.48 -24.13
N TRP A 113 -10.64 -12.77 -24.02
CA TRP A 113 -11.58 -12.89 -22.91
C TRP A 113 -12.51 -14.06 -23.19
N ILE A 114 -12.71 -14.95 -22.22
CA ILE A 114 -13.51 -16.17 -22.36
C ILE A 114 -14.42 -16.27 -21.13
N SER A 115 -15.73 -16.36 -21.34
CA SER A 115 -16.71 -16.57 -20.27
C SER A 115 -16.48 -17.90 -19.55
N SER A 116 -16.89 -18.02 -18.27
CA SER A 116 -16.70 -19.24 -17.48
C SER A 116 -17.41 -20.47 -18.06
N ASP A 117 -18.53 -20.27 -18.75
CA ASP A 117 -19.28 -21.31 -19.47
C ASP A 117 -18.69 -21.62 -20.85
N GLN A 118 -17.61 -20.91 -21.27
CA GLN A 118 -16.92 -21.01 -22.56
C GLN A 118 -17.77 -20.68 -23.81
N ASN A 119 -18.98 -20.18 -23.63
CA ASN A 119 -19.89 -19.88 -24.74
C ASN A 119 -19.53 -18.57 -25.46
N ASN A 120 -18.84 -17.65 -24.77
CA ASN A 120 -18.48 -16.35 -25.33
C ASN A 120 -16.96 -16.18 -25.33
N LYS A 121 -16.44 -15.69 -26.47
CA LYS A 121 -15.03 -15.38 -26.65
C LYS A 121 -14.88 -14.07 -27.40
N PHE A 122 -14.14 -13.11 -26.82
CA PHE A 122 -13.90 -11.80 -27.39
C PHE A 122 -12.41 -11.48 -27.42
N ASN A 123 -11.94 -10.77 -28.42
CA ASN A 123 -10.61 -10.19 -28.40
C ASN A 123 -10.57 -9.06 -27.36
N PHE A 124 -9.44 -8.89 -26.71
CA PHE A 124 -9.16 -7.73 -25.90
C PHE A 124 -7.76 -7.19 -26.17
N ASN A 125 -7.59 -5.92 -25.85
CA ASN A 125 -6.29 -5.29 -25.69
C ASN A 125 -6.38 -4.22 -24.62
N PHE A 126 -5.30 -4.00 -23.88
CA PHE A 126 -5.13 -2.87 -22.99
C PHE A 126 -3.64 -2.56 -22.81
N SER A 127 -3.34 -1.30 -22.54
CA SER A 127 -1.98 -0.81 -22.35
C SER A 127 -1.95 0.31 -21.32
N ARG A 128 -0.75 0.67 -20.89
CA ARG A 128 -0.55 1.87 -20.07
C ARG A 128 -1.21 3.07 -20.74
N HIS A 129 -1.87 3.90 -19.92
CA HIS A 129 -2.52 5.11 -20.40
C HIS A 129 -1.48 6.18 -20.76
N ASN A 130 -1.11 6.26 -22.05
CA ASN A 130 -0.02 7.11 -22.54
C ASN A 130 -0.34 8.62 -22.56
N SER A 131 -1.60 9.02 -22.38
CA SER A 131 -1.97 10.45 -22.35
C SER A 131 -1.75 11.11 -21.01
N SER A 132 -1.44 10.34 -19.96
CA SER A 132 -1.20 10.86 -18.63
C SER A 132 0.29 11.16 -18.41
N LEU A 133 0.58 12.24 -17.69
CA LEU A 133 1.93 12.56 -17.20
C LEU A 133 2.48 11.44 -16.32
N VAL A 134 1.58 10.70 -15.68
CA VAL A 134 1.89 9.58 -14.79
C VAL A 134 0.91 8.44 -15.07
N SER A 135 1.43 7.27 -15.42
CA SER A 135 0.61 6.07 -15.64
C SER A 135 1.04 4.88 -14.77
N LYS A 136 2.05 5.08 -13.93
CA LYS A 136 2.63 4.04 -13.08
C LYS A 136 3.11 4.65 -11.76
N ALA A 137 2.82 3.96 -10.65
CA ALA A 137 3.49 4.17 -9.37
C ALA A 137 4.18 2.87 -8.95
N THR A 138 5.38 2.96 -8.39
CA THR A 138 6.14 1.82 -7.88
C THR A 138 6.27 1.95 -6.38
N VAL A 139 5.82 0.96 -5.64
CA VAL A 139 6.08 0.83 -4.20
C VAL A 139 7.26 -0.11 -4.03
N ILE A 140 8.34 0.41 -3.43
CA ILE A 140 9.50 -0.37 -3.04
C ILE A 140 9.31 -0.76 -1.59
N ASN A 141 9.44 -2.04 -1.31
CA ASN A 141 9.36 -2.61 0.03
C ASN A 141 10.73 -3.15 0.44
N SER A 142 11.16 -2.82 1.63
CA SER A 142 12.25 -3.49 2.33
C SER A 142 11.70 -4.19 3.56
N SER A 143 12.12 -5.43 3.83
CA SER A 143 11.66 -6.20 4.98
C SER A 143 12.74 -7.08 5.58
N LEU A 144 12.70 -7.25 6.90
CA LEU A 144 13.61 -8.10 7.68
C LEU A 144 12.82 -8.83 8.76
N ASN A 145 12.96 -10.16 8.78
CA ASN A 145 12.37 -11.02 9.80
C ASN A 145 13.47 -11.85 10.44
N ILE A 146 13.63 -11.75 11.75
CA ILE A 146 14.61 -12.49 12.53
C ILE A 146 13.89 -13.15 13.70
N ASP A 147 14.10 -14.44 13.86
CA ASP A 147 13.66 -15.22 15.00
C ASP A 147 14.92 -15.68 15.75
N LEU A 148 15.14 -15.15 16.96
CA LEU A 148 16.21 -15.58 17.85
C LEU A 148 15.58 -16.54 18.87
N GLU A 149 15.70 -17.85 18.63
CA GLU A 149 15.17 -18.88 19.51
C GLU A 149 15.50 -18.56 20.98
N GLY A 150 14.43 -18.38 21.80
CA GLY A 150 14.54 -18.04 23.21
C GLY A 150 14.87 -16.59 23.55
N SER A 151 14.89 -15.67 22.57
CA SER A 151 15.22 -14.25 22.79
C SER A 151 14.26 -13.27 22.12
N GLY A 152 13.22 -13.76 21.43
CA GLY A 152 12.18 -12.96 20.78
C GLY A 152 12.34 -12.83 19.26
N LYS A 153 11.35 -12.17 18.64
CA LYS A 153 11.26 -11.98 17.20
C LYS A 153 11.35 -10.50 16.82
N PHE A 154 12.07 -10.25 15.75
CA PHE A 154 12.11 -8.93 15.12
C PHE A 154 11.49 -9.02 13.72
N GLU A 155 10.45 -8.23 13.47
CA GLU A 155 9.84 -8.09 12.16
C GLU A 155 9.78 -6.60 11.81
N SER A 156 10.40 -6.21 10.71
CA SER A 156 10.31 -4.85 10.20
C SER A 156 10.04 -4.85 8.70
N SER A 157 9.17 -3.96 8.25
CA SER A 157 8.84 -3.76 6.85
C SER A 157 8.55 -2.29 6.58
N ARG A 158 9.15 -1.74 5.53
CA ARG A 158 9.01 -0.33 5.16
C ARG A 158 8.81 -0.18 3.68
N ASP A 159 7.81 0.60 3.32
CA ASP A 159 7.49 0.96 1.94
C ASP A 159 7.89 2.40 1.63
N ALA A 160 8.32 2.63 0.40
CA ALA A 160 8.41 3.95 -0.21
C ALA A 160 7.75 3.93 -1.60
N VAL A 161 7.17 5.05 -2.04
CA VAL A 161 6.50 5.17 -3.33
C VAL A 161 7.29 6.04 -4.30
N ILE A 162 7.48 5.52 -5.51
CA ILE A 162 8.04 6.25 -6.65
C ILE A 162 6.95 6.41 -7.70
N ILE A 163 6.81 7.60 -8.25
CA ILE A 163 5.88 7.89 -9.33
C ILE A 163 6.69 8.13 -10.60
N GLU A 164 6.50 7.28 -11.61
CA GLU A 164 7.16 7.44 -12.88
C GLU A 164 6.53 8.60 -13.67
N ASN A 165 7.27 9.69 -13.86
CA ASN A 165 6.85 10.84 -14.62
C ASN A 165 7.78 11.08 -15.81
N GLN A 166 7.21 11.28 -16.99
CA GLN A 166 7.98 11.59 -18.20
C GLN A 166 8.71 12.95 -18.15
N LYS A 167 8.26 13.87 -17.30
CA LYS A 167 8.86 15.21 -17.16
C LYS A 167 9.91 15.33 -16.07
N LYS A 168 10.38 14.22 -15.43
CA LYS A 168 11.43 14.24 -14.39
C LYS A 168 11.46 15.57 -13.64
N SER A 169 10.49 15.88 -12.80
CA SER A 169 10.39 17.20 -12.23
C SER A 169 10.35 17.18 -10.72
N GLN A 170 10.69 18.33 -10.13
CA GLN A 170 10.59 18.72 -8.72
C GLN A 170 9.31 18.28 -7.98
N ILE A 171 8.28 17.85 -8.71
CA ILE A 171 6.99 17.39 -8.20
C ILE A 171 7.14 16.09 -7.42
N LEU A 172 7.91 15.14 -7.93
CA LEU A 172 8.10 13.82 -7.33
C LEU A 172 9.02 13.89 -6.12
N ASP A 173 10.00 14.80 -6.16
CA ASP A 173 10.87 15.07 -5.01
C ASP A 173 10.03 15.54 -3.81
N LYS A 174 8.99 16.35 -4.03
CA LYS A 174 8.11 16.81 -2.95
C LYS A 174 7.29 15.68 -2.33
N ILE A 175 6.72 14.80 -3.16
CA ILE A 175 5.94 13.66 -2.66
C ILE A 175 6.82 12.74 -1.83
N SER A 176 8.01 12.41 -2.33
CA SER A 176 8.96 11.57 -1.61
C SER A 176 9.42 12.21 -0.29
N ILE A 177 9.73 13.51 -0.29
CA ILE A 177 10.12 14.25 0.92
C ILE A 177 9.01 14.25 1.97
N ASP A 178 7.77 14.54 1.56
CA ASP A 178 6.64 14.64 2.49
C ASP A 178 6.29 13.28 3.13
N VAL A 179 6.51 12.18 2.39
CA VAL A 179 6.11 10.83 2.80
C VAL A 179 7.24 10.08 3.48
N ASP A 180 8.46 10.14 2.91
CA ASP A 180 9.58 9.28 3.29
C ASP A 180 10.79 10.06 3.80
N GLY A 181 10.80 11.39 3.68
CA GLY A 181 11.97 12.21 3.98
C GLY A 181 13.12 12.03 2.98
N VAL A 182 12.89 11.37 1.85
CA VAL A 182 13.90 10.96 0.88
C VAL A 182 13.85 11.82 -0.37
N GLN A 183 14.98 12.37 -0.78
CA GLN A 183 15.14 13.23 -1.96
C GLN A 183 15.65 12.49 -3.21
N SER A 184 15.30 11.23 -3.40
CA SER A 184 15.79 10.47 -4.55
C SER A 184 14.66 9.77 -5.29
N LEU A 185 14.77 9.76 -6.63
CA LEU A 185 13.92 9.00 -7.55
C LEU A 185 14.59 7.71 -8.02
N ASP A 186 15.81 7.44 -7.56
CA ASP A 186 16.53 6.22 -7.88
C ASP A 186 16.11 5.09 -6.95
N GLU A 187 15.56 4.02 -7.55
CA GLU A 187 15.07 2.85 -6.82
C GLU A 187 16.14 2.22 -5.91
N ASN A 188 17.40 2.19 -6.35
CA ASN A 188 18.49 1.60 -5.58
C ASN A 188 18.84 2.46 -4.37
N THR A 189 18.82 3.78 -4.53
CA THR A 189 19.03 4.73 -3.44
C THR A 189 17.93 4.60 -2.39
N ILE A 190 16.66 4.56 -2.81
CA ILE A 190 15.52 4.35 -1.90
C ILE A 190 15.63 3.00 -1.19
N ALA A 191 15.90 1.93 -1.92
CA ALA A 191 16.08 0.60 -1.33
C ALA A 191 17.19 0.60 -0.27
N SER A 192 18.31 1.29 -0.54
CA SER A 192 19.42 1.44 0.41
C SER A 192 19.01 2.20 1.68
N ILE A 193 18.22 3.26 1.55
CA ILE A 193 17.72 4.05 2.69
C ILE A 193 16.77 3.19 3.54
N LEU A 194 15.79 2.52 2.93
CA LEU A 194 14.88 1.65 3.66
C LEU A 194 15.62 0.51 4.39
N ASN A 195 16.63 -0.08 3.75
CA ASN A 195 17.48 -1.09 4.36
C ASN A 195 18.21 -0.56 5.59
N ASN A 196 18.81 0.64 5.49
CA ASN A 196 19.55 1.26 6.60
C ASN A 196 18.62 1.58 7.78
N GLU A 197 17.40 2.04 7.54
CA GLU A 197 16.41 2.26 8.58
C GLU A 197 16.05 0.96 9.32
N ILE A 198 15.78 -0.12 8.57
CA ILE A 198 15.47 -1.44 9.14
C ILE A 198 16.64 -2.00 9.95
N ILE A 199 17.88 -1.85 9.43
CA ILE A 199 19.08 -2.29 10.13
C ILE A 199 19.28 -1.47 11.42
N ALA A 200 19.00 -0.17 11.40
CA ALA A 200 19.06 0.67 12.60
C ALA A 200 18.05 0.23 13.66
N ASP A 201 16.81 -0.04 13.25
CA ASP A 201 15.76 -0.58 14.15
C ASP A 201 16.18 -1.93 14.74
N TYR A 202 16.73 -2.83 13.91
CA TYR A 202 17.22 -4.12 14.36
C TYR A 202 18.37 -3.99 15.38
N ASN A 203 19.33 -3.13 15.11
CA ASN A 203 20.45 -2.91 16.03
C ASN A 203 19.99 -2.31 17.36
N ASN A 204 19.02 -1.38 17.33
CA ASN A 204 18.44 -0.83 18.53
C ASN A 204 17.72 -1.90 19.35
N TRP A 205 16.90 -2.75 18.71
CA TRP A 205 16.27 -3.88 19.36
C TRP A 205 17.28 -4.84 19.97
N LYS A 206 18.26 -5.28 19.18
CA LYS A 206 19.30 -6.23 19.61
C LYS A 206 20.13 -5.73 20.82
N ASN A 207 20.44 -4.43 20.85
CA ASN A 207 21.22 -3.83 21.94
C ASN A 207 20.41 -3.66 23.24
N ASN A 208 19.07 -3.70 23.16
CA ASN A 208 18.15 -3.55 24.27
C ASN A 208 17.45 -4.85 24.67
N LEU A 209 17.94 -6.01 24.20
CA LEU A 209 17.45 -7.35 24.53
C LEU A 209 17.71 -7.69 26.02
N SER A 210 17.13 -6.94 26.95
CA SER A 210 17.12 -7.28 28.36
C SER A 210 15.93 -8.16 28.78
N GLU A 211 14.93 -8.27 27.90
CA GLU A 211 13.71 -9.06 28.07
C GLU A 211 13.35 -9.71 26.73
N GLU A 212 12.81 -10.93 26.76
CA GLU A 212 12.28 -11.64 25.58
C GLU A 212 11.07 -10.84 25.05
N THR A 213 11.31 -9.95 24.08
CA THR A 213 10.25 -9.08 23.55
C THR A 213 10.22 -9.17 22.04
N ASP A 214 9.09 -9.58 21.52
CA ASP A 214 8.80 -9.49 20.08
C ASP A 214 8.62 -8.03 19.69
N ILE A 215 9.26 -7.65 18.59
CA ILE A 215 9.12 -6.32 17.97
C ILE A 215 8.59 -6.47 16.56
N THR A 216 7.55 -5.72 16.25
CA THR A 216 7.03 -5.59 14.89
C THR A 216 6.87 -4.11 14.53
N VAL A 217 7.50 -3.67 13.42
CA VAL A 217 7.37 -2.31 12.90
C VAL A 217 7.08 -2.39 11.41
N LYS A 218 5.89 -1.97 11.00
CA LYS A 218 5.46 -2.02 9.58
C LYS A 218 4.99 -0.65 9.13
N ARG A 219 5.41 -0.24 7.94
CA ARG A 219 4.87 0.88 7.17
C ARG A 219 4.51 0.36 5.79
N GLU A 220 3.23 0.29 5.49
CA GLU A 220 2.71 -0.16 4.20
C GLU A 220 2.11 1.01 3.43
N ILE A 221 2.48 1.18 2.16
CA ILE A 221 1.90 2.16 1.25
C ILE A 221 0.95 1.46 0.28
N LYS A 222 -0.30 1.91 0.26
CA LYS A 222 -1.35 1.40 -0.63
C LYS A 222 -1.79 2.50 -1.59
N VAL A 223 -1.31 2.44 -2.83
CA VAL A 223 -1.80 3.34 -3.88
C VAL A 223 -3.23 2.94 -4.23
N SER A 224 -4.17 3.85 -4.04
CA SER A 224 -5.60 3.62 -4.23
C SER A 224 -6.12 4.18 -5.54
N TYR A 225 -5.57 5.33 -5.99
CA TYR A 225 -6.01 6.00 -7.20
C TYR A 225 -4.85 6.71 -7.91
N LEU A 226 -4.89 6.70 -9.23
CA LEU A 226 -3.94 7.41 -10.07
C LEU A 226 -4.62 7.82 -11.37
N ASP A 227 -4.55 9.10 -11.72
CA ASP A 227 -4.90 9.60 -13.05
C ASP A 227 -3.89 10.68 -13.50
N ASN A 228 -4.23 11.51 -14.48
CA ASN A 228 -3.36 12.57 -14.96
C ASN A 228 -3.40 13.84 -14.10
N LYS A 229 -4.25 13.91 -13.09
CA LYS A 229 -4.40 15.07 -12.20
C LYS A 229 -3.93 14.78 -10.77
N ILE A 230 -4.22 13.60 -10.24
CA ILE A 230 -3.92 13.25 -8.86
C ILE A 230 -3.35 11.83 -8.71
N ILE A 231 -2.60 11.65 -7.63
CA ILE A 231 -2.37 10.34 -7.02
C ILE A 231 -2.91 10.36 -5.61
N SER A 232 -3.58 9.28 -5.21
CA SER A 232 -4.06 9.05 -3.86
C SER A 232 -3.52 7.73 -3.33
N PHE A 233 -3.05 7.72 -2.08
CA PHE A 233 -2.55 6.53 -1.40
C PHE A 233 -2.70 6.67 0.10
N SER A 234 -2.80 5.56 0.82
CA SER A 234 -2.70 5.51 2.28
C SER A 234 -1.34 5.02 2.72
N ILE A 235 -0.92 5.47 3.91
CA ILE A 235 0.20 4.93 4.67
C ILE A 235 -0.38 4.32 5.93
N ASP A 236 -0.25 3.01 6.03
CA ASP A 236 -0.65 2.24 7.19
C ASP A 236 0.60 1.88 7.99
N ASN A 237 0.65 2.29 9.25
CA ASN A 237 1.72 1.95 10.15
C ASN A 237 1.19 1.03 11.24
N TYR A 238 1.98 0.01 11.56
CA TYR A 238 1.78 -0.85 12.72
C TYR A 238 3.05 -0.93 13.53
N SER A 239 2.95 -0.77 14.84
CA SER A 239 4.06 -0.96 15.76
C SER A 239 3.65 -1.80 16.96
N TYR A 240 4.48 -2.76 17.32
CA TYR A 240 4.37 -3.59 18.51
C TYR A 240 5.76 -3.73 19.16
N ALA A 241 5.84 -3.47 20.43
CA ALA A 241 7.08 -3.57 21.20
C ALA A 241 6.80 -4.20 22.59
N GLY A 242 6.08 -5.32 22.59
CA GLY A 242 5.60 -5.95 23.81
C GLY A 242 4.29 -5.36 24.33
N GLY A 243 3.68 -6.02 25.29
CA GLY A 243 2.41 -5.62 25.90
C GLY A 243 1.19 -6.35 25.29
N VAL A 244 -0.01 -5.79 25.52
CA VAL A 244 -1.27 -6.46 25.18
C VAL A 244 -1.56 -6.45 23.67
N HIS A 245 -1.21 -5.36 22.98
CA HIS A 245 -1.44 -5.19 21.53
C HIS A 245 -0.52 -4.13 20.93
N GLY A 246 -0.39 -4.12 19.61
CA GLY A 246 0.30 -3.09 18.87
C GLY A 246 -0.55 -1.83 18.65
N ILE A 247 -0.02 -0.88 17.92
CA ILE A 247 -0.69 0.37 17.55
C ILE A 247 -0.78 0.44 16.03
N ASP A 248 -2.01 0.55 15.51
CA ASP A 248 -2.31 0.78 14.10
C ASP A 248 -2.64 2.25 13.86
N THR A 249 -2.08 2.81 12.79
CA THR A 249 -2.47 4.12 12.26
C THR A 249 -2.62 4.06 10.75
N SER A 250 -3.55 4.82 10.19
CA SER A 250 -3.72 4.98 8.75
C SER A 250 -3.92 6.45 8.42
N VAL A 251 -3.16 6.95 7.45
CA VAL A 251 -3.25 8.33 6.96
C VAL A 251 -3.31 8.32 5.45
N ALA A 252 -4.27 9.04 4.88
CA ALA A 252 -4.36 9.23 3.43
C ALA A 252 -3.57 10.45 2.96
N TYR A 253 -3.00 10.32 1.79
CA TYR A 253 -2.22 11.35 1.10
C TYR A 253 -2.72 11.49 -0.34
N ILE A 254 -3.06 12.71 -0.73
CA ILE A 254 -3.48 13.01 -2.09
C ILE A 254 -2.60 14.16 -2.61
N TYR A 255 -2.00 13.94 -3.77
CA TYR A 255 -1.12 14.93 -4.40
C TYR A 255 -1.60 15.27 -5.81
N SER A 256 -1.49 16.55 -6.14
CA SER A 256 -1.64 17.01 -7.52
C SER A 256 -0.43 16.57 -8.35
N ILE A 257 -0.67 15.89 -9.45
CA ILE A 257 0.39 15.49 -10.40
C ILE A 257 1.00 16.69 -11.12
N GLU A 258 0.21 17.74 -11.31
CA GLU A 258 0.67 18.95 -12.00
C GLU A 258 1.65 19.77 -11.14
N THR A 259 1.33 19.94 -9.85
CA THR A 259 2.05 20.86 -8.96
C THR A 259 2.94 20.16 -7.93
N GLY A 260 2.74 18.85 -7.68
CA GLY A 260 3.36 18.09 -6.60
C GLY A 260 2.91 18.50 -5.21
N ASN A 261 1.93 19.40 -5.10
CA ASN A 261 1.43 19.84 -3.80
C ASN A 261 0.45 18.83 -3.23
N ARG A 262 0.50 18.63 -1.92
CA ARG A 262 -0.52 17.90 -1.19
C ARG A 262 -1.83 18.67 -1.26
N ILE A 263 -2.92 17.99 -1.55
CA ILE A 263 -4.30 18.50 -1.65
C ILE A 263 -5.22 17.61 -0.81
N GLY A 264 -6.45 18.07 -0.55
CA GLY A 264 -7.37 17.26 0.27
C GLY A 264 -6.92 17.11 1.73
N THR A 265 -6.30 18.16 2.28
CA THR A 265 -5.79 18.15 3.65
C THR A 265 -6.86 18.44 4.70
N LYS A 266 -8.03 18.85 4.26
CA LYS A 266 -9.19 19.21 5.08
C LYS A 266 -10.45 18.66 4.42
N LEU A 267 -11.43 18.28 5.23
CA LEU A 267 -12.73 17.85 4.75
C LEU A 267 -13.41 18.90 3.86
N SER A 268 -13.23 20.19 4.17
CA SER A 268 -13.76 21.30 3.36
C SER A 268 -13.18 21.40 1.94
N ASP A 269 -12.03 20.75 1.68
CA ASP A 269 -11.48 20.67 0.33
C ASP A 269 -12.31 19.73 -0.57
N LEU A 270 -13.11 18.86 0.03
CA LEU A 270 -13.99 17.90 -0.65
C LEU A 270 -15.47 18.25 -0.46
N ILE A 271 -15.93 18.46 0.76
CA ILE A 271 -17.33 18.58 1.17
C ILE A 271 -17.70 20.04 1.47
N SER A 272 -18.81 20.52 0.89
CA SER A 272 -19.30 21.89 1.08
C SER A 272 -19.79 22.14 2.51
N ASN A 273 -20.57 21.22 3.05
CA ASN A 273 -21.15 21.27 4.39
C ASN A 273 -21.11 19.90 5.05
N SER A 274 -20.14 19.68 5.93
CA SER A 274 -19.99 18.41 6.65
C SER A 274 -21.09 18.17 7.71
N LYS A 275 -21.89 19.16 8.03
CA LYS A 275 -23.02 19.08 8.97
C LYS A 275 -24.38 18.92 8.24
N ASP A 276 -24.36 18.67 6.95
CA ASP A 276 -25.55 18.34 6.20
C ASP A 276 -26.19 17.04 6.74
N MET A 277 -27.49 17.11 7.08
CA MET A 277 -28.17 15.99 7.74
C MET A 277 -28.31 14.77 6.85
N ASP A 278 -28.46 14.94 5.53
CA ASP A 278 -28.57 13.83 4.59
C ASP A 278 -27.21 13.12 4.46
N LEU A 279 -26.09 13.89 4.44
CA LEU A 279 -24.75 13.35 4.44
C LEU A 279 -24.47 12.57 5.75
N ILE A 280 -24.83 13.15 6.91
CA ILE A 280 -24.66 12.49 8.22
C ILE A 280 -25.48 11.21 8.28
N ASN A 281 -26.71 11.21 7.83
CA ASN A 281 -27.56 10.03 7.79
C ASN A 281 -26.98 8.94 6.85
N LEU A 282 -26.49 9.35 5.69
CA LEU A 282 -25.83 8.44 4.75
C LEU A 282 -24.58 7.81 5.38
N MET A 283 -23.74 8.60 6.07
CA MET A 283 -22.58 8.12 6.82
C MET A 283 -22.97 7.10 7.88
N LYS A 284 -23.97 7.41 8.71
CA LYS A 284 -24.43 6.51 9.76
C LYS A 284 -24.97 5.20 9.20
N ASN A 285 -25.72 5.24 8.10
CA ASN A 285 -26.18 4.04 7.42
C ASN A 285 -25.00 3.18 6.91
N LYS A 286 -23.95 3.79 6.38
CA LYS A 286 -22.74 3.06 5.94
C LYS A 286 -22.03 2.39 7.12
N LEU A 287 -21.91 3.06 8.27
CA LEU A 287 -21.36 2.47 9.49
C LEU A 287 -22.18 1.27 9.95
N LEU A 288 -23.51 1.37 9.93
CA LEU A 288 -24.43 0.30 10.37
C LEU A 288 -24.46 -0.91 9.43
N MET A 289 -23.89 -0.82 8.22
CA MET A 289 -23.75 -2.01 7.36
C MET A 289 -22.77 -3.05 7.93
N ASN A 290 -21.77 -2.60 8.73
CA ASN A 290 -20.71 -3.47 9.23
C ASN A 290 -20.59 -3.49 10.76
N TYR A 291 -21.23 -2.53 11.47
CA TYR A 291 -21.11 -2.33 12.91
C TYR A 291 -22.49 -2.13 13.52
N ALA A 292 -22.64 -2.42 14.82
CA ALA A 292 -23.83 -2.05 15.59
C ALA A 292 -23.61 -0.68 16.27
N GLU A 293 -24.68 0.08 16.58
CA GLU A 293 -24.58 1.37 17.28
C GLU A 293 -23.79 1.29 18.58
N ARG A 294 -23.95 0.20 19.35
CA ARG A 294 -23.24 -0.06 20.62
C ARG A 294 -21.73 -0.24 20.45
N ASP A 295 -21.23 -0.41 19.24
CA ASP A 295 -19.80 -0.56 18.97
C ASP A 295 -19.07 0.79 18.99
N PHE A 296 -19.81 1.90 19.00
CA PHE A 296 -19.29 3.26 18.96
C PHE A 296 -19.36 3.93 20.35
N PHE A 297 -18.41 4.79 20.64
CA PHE A 297 -18.41 5.57 21.89
C PHE A 297 -19.61 6.51 21.99
N ASP A 298 -19.96 7.19 20.89
CA ASP A 298 -21.12 8.08 20.79
C ASP A 298 -21.62 8.12 19.34
N PHE A 299 -22.44 7.15 18.96
CA PHE A 299 -22.95 6.99 17.60
C PHE A 299 -23.71 8.23 17.11
N ASN A 300 -24.43 8.91 17.99
CA ASN A 300 -25.27 10.05 17.62
C ASN A 300 -24.47 11.27 17.20
N ASN A 301 -23.26 11.44 17.74
CA ASN A 301 -22.38 12.58 17.52
C ASN A 301 -21.16 12.23 16.64
N ILE A 302 -21.15 11.10 15.91
CA ILE A 302 -20.08 10.82 14.96
C ILE A 302 -20.11 11.85 13.84
N GLU A 303 -18.97 12.49 13.59
CA GLU A 303 -18.75 13.38 12.46
C GLU A 303 -18.02 12.66 11.33
N LEU A 304 -18.13 13.15 10.11
CA LEU A 304 -17.39 12.63 8.97
C LEU A 304 -15.88 12.87 9.19
N SER A 305 -15.07 11.86 8.91
CA SER A 305 -13.62 11.94 9.11
C SER A 305 -12.98 13.03 8.24
N ASP A 306 -11.99 13.74 8.79
CA ASP A 306 -11.14 14.65 8.00
C ASP A 306 -10.13 13.91 7.14
N THR A 307 -9.88 12.63 7.44
CA THR A 307 -8.97 11.77 6.66
C THR A 307 -9.76 11.01 5.62
N PHE A 308 -9.45 11.24 4.36
CA PHE A 308 -10.10 10.56 3.25
C PHE A 308 -9.11 10.21 2.13
N ASP A 309 -9.42 9.15 1.42
CA ASP A 309 -8.67 8.59 0.29
C ASP A 309 -9.56 8.53 -0.94
N ILE A 310 -9.02 8.85 -2.12
CA ILE A 310 -9.74 8.70 -3.37
C ILE A 310 -9.53 7.28 -3.87
N THR A 311 -10.62 6.61 -4.21
CA THR A 311 -10.60 5.28 -4.79
C THR A 311 -11.15 5.31 -6.22
N PRO A 312 -11.00 4.25 -7.01
CA PRO A 312 -11.63 4.19 -8.33
C PRO A 312 -13.16 4.26 -8.32
N THR A 313 -13.78 3.92 -7.19
CA THR A 313 -15.24 3.87 -7.01
C THR A 313 -15.82 5.10 -6.35
N GLY A 314 -15.00 5.86 -5.60
CA GLY A 314 -15.50 6.98 -4.82
C GLY A 314 -14.48 7.55 -3.85
N VAL A 315 -14.94 7.82 -2.64
CA VAL A 315 -14.12 8.38 -1.55
C VAL A 315 -14.28 7.50 -0.32
N LYS A 316 -13.16 7.07 0.22
CA LYS A 316 -13.07 6.30 1.44
C LYS A 316 -12.67 7.20 2.60
N PHE A 317 -13.50 7.30 3.63
CA PHE A 317 -13.20 8.01 4.87
C PHE A 317 -12.62 7.05 5.90
N ILE A 318 -11.55 7.48 6.57
CA ILE A 318 -10.74 6.64 7.46
C ILE A 318 -10.84 7.22 8.87
N TYR A 319 -11.28 6.39 9.81
CA TYR A 319 -11.30 6.72 11.23
C TYR A 319 -10.17 5.92 11.92
N PRO A 320 -9.17 6.60 12.47
CA PRO A 320 -8.11 5.94 13.23
C PRO A 320 -8.66 5.15 14.43
N VAL A 321 -7.88 4.20 14.89
CA VAL A 321 -8.17 3.44 16.13
C VAL A 321 -8.44 4.41 17.27
N TYR A 322 -9.43 4.11 18.10
CA TYR A 322 -9.92 4.95 19.20
C TYR A 322 -10.60 6.27 18.79
N LYS A 323 -10.78 6.57 17.52
CA LYS A 323 -11.43 7.82 17.12
C LYS A 323 -12.93 7.82 17.39
N ILE A 324 -13.63 6.74 17.03
CA ILE A 324 -15.09 6.62 17.17
C ILE A 324 -15.52 5.33 17.87
N ALA A 325 -14.62 4.34 18.00
CA ALA A 325 -14.88 3.05 18.62
C ALA A 325 -13.63 2.57 19.38
N ASP A 326 -13.78 1.48 20.15
CA ASP A 326 -12.65 0.89 20.88
C ASP A 326 -11.63 0.20 19.97
N TYR A 327 -10.47 -0.16 20.54
CA TYR A 327 -9.36 -0.79 19.79
C TYR A 327 -9.77 -2.07 19.03
N SER A 328 -10.72 -2.85 19.56
CA SER A 328 -11.13 -4.13 18.98
C SER A 328 -11.75 -3.99 17.58
N LYS A 329 -12.20 -2.78 17.24
CA LYS A 329 -12.77 -2.46 15.92
C LYS A 329 -11.69 -2.08 14.88
N GLY A 330 -10.48 -1.83 15.32
CA GLY A 330 -9.37 -1.43 14.45
C GLY A 330 -9.60 -0.07 13.79
N ILE A 331 -9.01 0.12 12.61
CA ILE A 331 -9.27 1.26 11.73
C ILE A 331 -10.62 1.06 11.07
N ILE A 332 -11.52 2.02 11.22
CA ILE A 332 -12.86 1.97 10.60
C ILE A 332 -12.82 2.75 9.29
N GLU A 333 -13.18 2.09 8.21
CA GLU A 333 -13.26 2.68 6.88
C GLU A 333 -14.69 2.62 6.34
N ILE A 334 -15.16 3.71 5.74
CA ILE A 334 -16.42 3.75 5.00
C ILE A 334 -16.19 4.35 3.62
N GLU A 335 -16.74 3.73 2.60
CA GLU A 335 -16.62 4.21 1.23
C GLU A 335 -17.96 4.70 0.70
N PHE A 336 -17.95 5.89 0.11
CA PHE A 336 -19.06 6.46 -0.63
C PHE A 336 -18.72 6.47 -2.11
N THR A 337 -19.63 6.06 -2.94
CA THR A 337 -19.49 6.20 -4.38
C THR A 337 -19.47 7.69 -4.78
N PHE A 338 -18.87 8.01 -5.92
CA PHE A 338 -18.91 9.37 -6.45
C PHE A 338 -20.36 9.87 -6.63
N LEU A 339 -21.28 8.98 -6.99
CA LEU A 339 -22.69 9.33 -7.16
C LEU A 339 -23.36 9.70 -5.83
N GLU A 340 -23.08 8.94 -4.76
CA GLU A 340 -23.63 9.22 -3.41
C GLU A 340 -23.14 10.57 -2.86
N LEU A 341 -21.88 10.91 -3.09
CA LEU A 341 -21.29 12.16 -2.58
C LEU A 341 -21.55 13.39 -3.46
N LYS A 342 -21.88 13.22 -4.73
CA LYS A 342 -22.08 14.31 -5.70
C LYS A 342 -22.90 15.49 -5.17
N PRO A 343 -24.02 15.28 -4.43
CA PRO A 343 -24.84 16.41 -3.90
C PRO A 343 -24.10 17.28 -2.87
N PHE A 344 -23.10 16.73 -2.18
CA PHE A 344 -22.42 17.35 -1.03
C PHE A 344 -21.05 17.92 -1.36
N VAL A 345 -20.54 17.63 -2.57
CA VAL A 345 -19.19 18.03 -2.97
C VAL A 345 -19.08 19.53 -3.16
N ASN A 346 -17.98 20.09 -2.66
CA ASN A 346 -17.64 21.49 -2.90
C ASN A 346 -17.33 21.69 -4.39
N LYS A 347 -18.08 22.58 -5.06
CA LYS A 347 -17.89 22.87 -6.50
C LYS A 347 -16.53 23.46 -6.85
N ASN A 348 -15.85 24.05 -5.86
CA ASN A 348 -14.48 24.56 -6.00
C ASN A 348 -13.42 23.53 -5.59
N SER A 349 -13.83 22.30 -5.28
CA SER A 349 -12.92 21.20 -4.92
C SER A 349 -11.99 20.87 -6.07
N PRO A 350 -10.69 20.61 -5.82
CA PRO A 350 -9.79 20.07 -6.83
C PRO A 350 -10.21 18.67 -7.32
N PHE A 351 -11.15 18.03 -6.60
CA PHE A 351 -11.69 16.71 -6.91
C PHE A 351 -13.01 16.74 -7.66
N PHE A 352 -13.60 17.93 -7.89
CA PHE A 352 -14.96 18.05 -8.44
C PHE A 352 -15.14 17.29 -9.77
N TYR A 353 -14.10 17.28 -10.61
CA TYR A 353 -14.10 16.57 -11.91
C TYR A 353 -14.35 15.05 -11.80
N LEU A 354 -14.10 14.44 -10.62
CA LEU A 354 -14.38 13.02 -10.38
C LEU A 354 -15.87 12.70 -10.24
N PHE A 355 -16.68 13.75 -9.99
CA PHE A 355 -18.11 13.67 -9.75
C PHE A 355 -18.95 14.10 -10.97
N GLU A 356 -18.31 14.54 -12.04
CA GLU A 356 -18.98 14.90 -13.31
C GLU A 356 -19.30 13.65 -14.13
#